data_f961b70f724e62f16fc2906cf65dda24
#
_entry.id   f961b70f724e62f16fc2906cf65dda24
#
_cell.length_a   1.000
_cell.length_b   1.000
_cell.length_c   1.000
_cell.angle_alpha   90.00
_cell.angle_beta   90.00
_cell.angle_gamma   90.00
#
_symmetry.space_group_name_H-M   'P 1'
#
loop_
_entity.id
_entity.type
_entity.pdbx_description
1 polymer ?
#
loop_
_entity_poly.entity_id
_entity_poly.type
_entity_poly.pdbx_seq_one_letter_code
_entity_poly.pdbx_strand_id
1 'polypeptide(L)'
;MKICLVATFPPSGRQLNEYAFHIARELQRHPHVELTILADELDDYGFATDANGESLKASEQPELPGFNVIRCWKFGSMTTPVRLLNTIRRLKPDVVWFNLVFSSFATPENPIAAFAGLSTPALSRACGFYTHITLHHVIESVDFAAAGVRWEKLFRMGTDVTTRALLKANSVSVLLPGYRKILVTKYAVQNVLLGRHGTFASTPCPPDFTKRGNPELRILAIGHWGTYKRLETLMEAFPAVLKAIPKAKLIVAGANHHTKAGYWESIREAQPAHLPIEFRGYVPEEDIPELFRTTSVLVLPYDSATGSSGPAHQACEYGVPIVGADIEDFRDMAADEDMSVRFYKVGDASDLANQLITVLRSPELQRSMGRQNFAAGLEMTIGNVVRNYLRWFELNRYKKALVSSPATKSSWLRSLFSGSNGIAQAGSLANDGNSGEKHGREQTGNSAQPIDFVDPLA
;
A
#
# COMPACT_ATOMS: atom_id res chain seq x y z
N MET A 1 23.20 -9.19 2.55
CA MET A 1 21.92 -9.68 3.13
C MET A 1 21.16 -10.43 2.06
N LYS A 2 20.81 -11.70 2.34
CA LYS A 2 20.02 -12.54 1.41
C LYS A 2 18.54 -12.32 1.66
N ILE A 3 17.80 -11.84 0.66
CA ILE A 3 16.35 -11.60 0.74
C ILE A 3 15.63 -12.51 -0.26
N CYS A 4 14.63 -13.24 0.24
CA CYS A 4 13.64 -13.87 -0.61
C CYS A 4 12.36 -13.02 -0.61
N LEU A 5 12.01 -12.43 -1.74
CA LEU A 5 10.76 -11.70 -1.95
C LEU A 5 9.69 -12.64 -2.50
N VAL A 6 8.65 -12.91 -1.72
CA VAL A 6 7.50 -13.73 -2.14
C VAL A 6 6.40 -12.80 -2.65
N ALA A 7 6.15 -12.82 -3.94
CA ALA A 7 5.18 -11.93 -4.60
C ALA A 7 4.76 -12.51 -5.95
N THR A 8 3.66 -12.01 -6.52
CA THR A 8 3.43 -12.07 -7.95
C THR A 8 4.49 -11.25 -8.67
N PHE A 9 4.97 -11.70 -9.82
CA PHE A 9 6.05 -11.01 -10.51
C PHE A 9 5.90 -11.09 -12.02
N PRO A 10 6.18 -10.02 -12.77
CA PRO A 10 6.06 -10.04 -14.23
C PRO A 10 6.80 -11.23 -14.87
N PRO A 11 6.28 -11.76 -15.99
CA PRO A 11 5.16 -11.30 -16.79
C PRO A 11 3.78 -11.70 -16.27
N SER A 12 3.65 -12.17 -15.00
CA SER A 12 2.35 -12.44 -14.41
C SER A 12 1.46 -11.19 -14.45
N GLY A 13 0.23 -11.33 -14.96
CA GLY A 13 -0.77 -10.27 -14.95
C GLY A 13 -1.53 -10.12 -13.63
N ARG A 14 -1.10 -10.84 -12.58
CA ARG A 14 -1.77 -10.87 -11.28
C ARG A 14 -1.48 -9.62 -10.46
N GLN A 15 -2.41 -9.30 -9.55
CA GLN A 15 -2.32 -8.13 -8.65
C GLN A 15 -0.99 -8.06 -7.91
N LEU A 16 -0.45 -6.86 -7.71
CA LEU A 16 0.82 -6.52 -7.06
C LEU A 16 2.11 -6.86 -7.85
N ASN A 17 2.02 -7.41 -9.05
CA ASN A 17 3.19 -7.71 -9.87
C ASN A 17 4.05 -6.46 -10.16
N GLU A 18 3.43 -5.35 -10.54
CA GLU A 18 4.11 -4.07 -10.81
C GLU A 18 4.79 -3.52 -9.55
N TYR A 19 4.09 -3.53 -8.42
CA TYR A 19 4.67 -3.09 -7.16
C TYR A 19 5.89 -3.95 -6.77
N ALA A 20 5.76 -5.28 -6.90
CA ALA A 20 6.87 -6.20 -6.64
C ALA A 20 8.06 -5.97 -7.57
N PHE A 21 7.81 -5.63 -8.84
CA PHE A 21 8.86 -5.28 -9.80
C PHE A 21 9.64 -4.04 -9.36
N HIS A 22 8.94 -2.96 -8.97
CA HIS A 22 9.61 -1.73 -8.52
C HIS A 22 10.41 -1.93 -7.24
N ILE A 23 9.87 -2.67 -6.27
CA ILE A 23 10.60 -3.07 -5.05
C ILE A 23 11.85 -3.89 -5.41
N ALA A 24 11.71 -4.88 -6.28
CA ALA A 24 12.82 -5.75 -6.69
C ALA A 24 13.92 -4.97 -7.42
N ARG A 25 13.53 -4.10 -8.37
CA ARG A 25 14.44 -3.22 -9.11
C ARG A 25 15.23 -2.31 -8.18
N GLU A 26 14.56 -1.76 -7.18
CA GLU A 26 15.26 -0.90 -6.20
C GLU A 26 16.16 -1.72 -5.26
N LEU A 27 15.74 -2.90 -4.80
CA LEU A 27 16.58 -3.79 -3.99
C LEU A 27 17.88 -4.17 -4.69
N GLN A 28 17.85 -4.38 -6.01
CA GLN A 28 19.05 -4.69 -6.80
C GLN A 28 20.08 -3.54 -6.85
N ARG A 29 19.66 -2.29 -6.62
CA ARG A 29 20.58 -1.14 -6.54
C ARG A 29 21.42 -1.14 -5.27
N HIS A 30 21.10 -2.01 -4.31
CA HIS A 30 21.84 -2.14 -3.05
C HIS A 30 22.86 -3.28 -3.15
N PRO A 31 24.17 -3.00 -3.30
CA PRO A 31 25.19 -4.02 -3.60
C PRO A 31 25.37 -5.08 -2.50
N HIS A 32 24.90 -4.79 -1.29
CA HIS A 32 24.95 -5.71 -0.16
C HIS A 32 23.69 -6.60 -0.05
N VAL A 33 22.75 -6.49 -0.99
CA VAL A 33 21.53 -7.28 -1.05
C VAL A 33 21.67 -8.34 -2.15
N GLU A 34 21.49 -9.61 -1.78
CA GLU A 34 21.32 -10.73 -2.69
C GLU A 34 19.83 -11.07 -2.75
N LEU A 35 19.19 -10.71 -3.85
CA LEU A 35 17.74 -10.86 -4.03
C LEU A 35 17.40 -12.12 -4.81
N THR A 36 16.46 -12.92 -4.30
CA THR A 36 15.76 -13.97 -5.03
C THR A 36 14.26 -13.74 -4.94
N ILE A 37 13.57 -13.77 -6.06
CA ILE A 37 12.12 -13.58 -6.13
C ILE A 37 11.47 -14.96 -6.19
N LEU A 38 10.57 -15.26 -5.25
CA LEU A 38 9.76 -16.47 -5.22
C LEU A 38 8.38 -16.13 -5.79
N ALA A 39 8.25 -16.33 -7.10
CA ALA A 39 7.09 -15.89 -7.87
C ALA A 39 6.06 -17.00 -8.08
N ASP A 40 4.86 -16.57 -8.53
CA ASP A 40 3.80 -17.43 -9.00
C ASP A 40 4.18 -18.14 -10.30
N GLU A 41 3.67 -19.36 -10.49
CA GLU A 41 3.67 -20.03 -11.78
C GLU A 41 2.78 -19.26 -12.74
N LEU A 42 3.29 -19.03 -13.95
CA LEU A 42 2.55 -18.28 -14.97
C LEU A 42 1.33 -19.09 -15.42
N ASP A 43 0.22 -18.42 -15.53
CA ASP A 43 -1.00 -18.93 -16.14
C ASP A 43 -1.35 -18.06 -17.36
N ASP A 44 -2.46 -18.39 -18.02
CA ASP A 44 -2.91 -17.65 -19.21
C ASP A 44 -3.51 -16.27 -18.86
N TYR A 45 -3.43 -15.87 -17.60
CA TYR A 45 -3.89 -14.57 -17.15
C TYR A 45 -2.85 -13.49 -17.43
N GLY A 46 -3.08 -12.66 -18.44
CA GLY A 46 -2.24 -11.53 -18.81
C GLY A 46 -3.05 -10.24 -18.93
N PHE A 47 -2.44 -9.10 -18.59
CA PHE A 47 -3.02 -7.78 -18.85
C PHE A 47 -2.46 -7.11 -20.11
N ALA A 48 -1.34 -7.61 -20.64
CA ALA A 48 -0.77 -7.06 -21.85
C ALA A 48 -1.65 -7.45 -23.05
N THR A 49 -1.88 -6.51 -23.94
CA THR A 49 -2.45 -6.75 -25.25
C THR A 49 -1.35 -6.54 -26.30
N ASP A 50 -1.37 -7.32 -27.35
CA ASP A 50 -0.50 -7.10 -28.49
C ASP A 50 -0.91 -5.84 -29.30
N ALA A 51 -0.17 -5.52 -30.36
CA ALA A 51 -0.46 -4.39 -31.22
C ALA A 51 -1.86 -4.47 -31.91
N ASN A 52 -2.49 -5.64 -31.92
CA ASN A 52 -3.82 -5.89 -32.49
C ASN A 52 -4.94 -5.83 -31.44
N GLY A 53 -4.58 -5.63 -30.15
CA GLY A 53 -5.52 -5.62 -29.04
C GLY A 53 -5.88 -7.02 -28.51
N GLU A 54 -5.18 -8.08 -28.92
CA GLU A 54 -5.36 -9.42 -28.39
C GLU A 54 -4.61 -9.58 -27.05
N SER A 55 -5.22 -10.26 -26.09
CA SER A 55 -4.64 -10.52 -24.78
C SER A 55 -3.44 -11.46 -24.90
N LEU A 56 -2.27 -10.97 -24.51
CA LEU A 56 -1.05 -11.78 -24.43
C LEU A 56 -1.10 -12.66 -23.19
N LYS A 57 -0.92 -13.97 -23.37
CA LYS A 57 -0.83 -14.89 -22.24
C LYS A 57 0.49 -14.72 -21.51
N ALA A 58 0.42 -14.59 -20.19
CA ALA A 58 1.63 -14.45 -19.37
C ALA A 58 2.57 -15.66 -19.53
N SER A 59 2.01 -16.87 -19.71
CA SER A 59 2.77 -18.09 -19.91
C SER A 59 3.61 -18.12 -21.21
N GLU A 60 3.27 -17.29 -22.18
CA GLU A 60 3.97 -17.19 -23.48
C GLU A 60 5.03 -16.07 -23.50
N GLN A 61 5.10 -15.25 -22.45
CA GLN A 61 6.05 -14.16 -22.36
C GLN A 61 7.39 -14.60 -21.75
N PRO A 62 8.51 -14.03 -22.22
CA PRO A 62 9.82 -14.33 -21.62
C PRO A 62 9.91 -13.76 -20.19
N GLU A 63 10.71 -14.42 -19.36
CA GLU A 63 11.09 -13.88 -18.06
C GLU A 63 11.85 -12.56 -18.21
N LEU A 64 11.61 -11.63 -17.28
CA LEU A 64 12.34 -10.36 -17.28
C LEU A 64 13.84 -10.60 -17.04
N PRO A 65 14.71 -10.08 -17.91
CA PRO A 65 16.14 -10.26 -17.74
C PRO A 65 16.65 -9.50 -16.51
N GLY A 66 17.73 -10.01 -15.92
CA GLY A 66 18.41 -9.37 -14.78
C GLY A 66 17.84 -9.70 -13.40
N PHE A 67 16.76 -10.47 -13.29
CA PHE A 67 16.21 -10.90 -12.00
C PHE A 67 16.42 -12.40 -11.77
N ASN A 68 16.74 -12.76 -10.51
CA ASN A 68 16.77 -14.17 -10.10
C ASN A 68 15.38 -14.58 -9.63
N VAL A 69 14.55 -15.12 -10.54
CA VAL A 69 13.16 -15.51 -10.31
C VAL A 69 13.06 -17.03 -10.21
N ILE A 70 12.41 -17.51 -9.17
CA ILE A 70 12.04 -18.91 -8.98
C ILE A 70 10.52 -18.98 -8.88
N ARG A 71 9.87 -19.51 -9.92
CA ARG A 71 8.42 -19.74 -9.91
C ARG A 71 8.12 -21.03 -9.17
N CYS A 72 7.63 -20.91 -7.94
CA CYS A 72 7.53 -22.05 -7.03
C CYS A 72 6.19 -22.18 -6.32
N TRP A 73 5.21 -21.35 -6.65
CA TRP A 73 3.87 -21.46 -6.10
C TRP A 73 2.82 -21.13 -7.16
N LYS A 74 1.58 -21.54 -6.96
CA LYS A 74 0.50 -21.39 -7.93
C LYS A 74 -0.78 -20.93 -7.26
N PHE A 75 -1.51 -20.02 -7.92
CA PHE A 75 -2.84 -19.63 -7.49
C PHE A 75 -3.78 -20.83 -7.42
N GLY A 76 -4.68 -20.88 -6.43
CA GLY A 76 -5.61 -21.97 -6.21
C GLY A 76 -4.99 -23.26 -5.67
N SER A 77 -3.68 -23.30 -5.38
CA SER A 77 -3.00 -24.52 -4.93
C SER A 77 -2.92 -24.61 -3.40
N MET A 78 -3.42 -25.71 -2.84
CA MET A 78 -3.29 -26.04 -1.42
C MET A 78 -1.85 -26.43 -1.02
N THR A 79 -1.00 -26.75 -2.00
CA THR A 79 0.39 -27.16 -1.75
C THR A 79 1.37 -25.99 -1.67
N THR A 80 0.90 -24.77 -1.91
CA THR A 80 1.71 -23.54 -1.87
C THR A 80 2.59 -23.41 -0.63
N PRO A 81 2.12 -23.64 0.62
CA PRO A 81 2.97 -23.54 1.80
C PRO A 81 4.16 -24.50 1.78
N VAL A 82 3.94 -25.74 1.36
CA VAL A 82 4.98 -26.78 1.31
C VAL A 82 6.03 -26.42 0.26
N ARG A 83 5.59 -26.00 -0.91
CA ARG A 83 6.48 -25.61 -2.04
C ARG A 83 7.35 -24.40 -1.69
N LEU A 84 6.74 -23.34 -1.15
CA LEU A 84 7.44 -22.15 -0.66
C LEU A 84 8.44 -22.49 0.44
N LEU A 85 8.01 -23.20 1.48
CA LEU A 85 8.90 -23.55 2.60
C LEU A 85 10.09 -24.43 2.17
N ASN A 86 9.90 -25.36 1.25
CA ASN A 86 10.99 -26.17 0.72
C ASN A 86 12.00 -25.31 -0.04
N THR A 87 11.52 -24.34 -0.83
CA THR A 87 12.39 -23.41 -1.55
C THR A 87 13.12 -22.47 -0.58
N ILE A 88 12.44 -21.90 0.40
CA ILE A 88 13.02 -21.03 1.44
C ILE A 88 14.11 -21.79 2.23
N ARG A 89 13.85 -23.05 2.66
CA ARG A 89 14.83 -23.87 3.38
C ARG A 89 16.07 -24.16 2.56
N ARG A 90 15.93 -24.36 1.25
CA ARG A 90 17.07 -24.58 0.33
C ARG A 90 17.92 -23.32 0.17
N LEU A 91 17.28 -22.14 0.04
CA LEU A 91 17.96 -20.87 -0.18
C LEU A 91 18.57 -20.26 1.08
N LYS A 92 18.02 -20.59 2.26
CA LYS A 92 18.46 -20.09 3.58
C LYS A 92 18.62 -18.58 3.62
N PRO A 93 17.58 -17.78 3.30
CA PRO A 93 17.67 -16.33 3.30
C PRO A 93 17.83 -15.77 4.73
N ASP A 94 18.39 -14.57 4.83
CA ASP A 94 18.38 -13.77 6.06
C ASP A 94 16.98 -13.22 6.34
N VAL A 95 16.22 -12.88 5.28
CA VAL A 95 14.87 -12.30 5.33
C VAL A 95 13.98 -12.96 4.29
N VAL A 96 12.79 -13.39 4.72
CA VAL A 96 11.69 -13.76 3.83
C VAL A 96 10.67 -12.63 3.86
N TRP A 97 10.53 -11.91 2.76
CA TRP A 97 9.64 -10.77 2.62
C TRP A 97 8.43 -11.14 1.77
N PHE A 98 7.26 -11.20 2.38
CA PHE A 98 5.99 -11.46 1.70
C PHE A 98 5.30 -10.15 1.34
N ASN A 99 4.94 -10.00 0.06
CA ASN A 99 4.14 -8.89 -0.45
C ASN A 99 2.74 -9.40 -0.78
N LEU A 100 1.73 -9.08 0.06
CA LEU A 100 0.45 -9.79 0.09
C LEU A 100 -0.77 -8.87 0.10
N VAL A 101 -1.84 -9.42 -0.46
CA VAL A 101 -3.24 -9.06 -0.19
C VAL A 101 -3.98 -10.30 0.32
N PHE A 102 -5.17 -10.16 0.90
CA PHE A 102 -5.94 -11.30 1.39
C PHE A 102 -6.40 -12.27 0.30
N SER A 103 -6.54 -11.82 -0.95
CA SER A 103 -6.82 -12.65 -2.11
C SER A 103 -5.57 -13.33 -2.71
N SER A 104 -4.38 -13.04 -2.19
CA SER A 104 -3.18 -13.76 -2.63
C SER A 104 -3.35 -15.25 -2.48
N PHE A 105 -2.86 -16.01 -3.46
CA PHE A 105 -2.93 -17.47 -3.56
C PHE A 105 -4.30 -18.06 -3.93
N ALA A 106 -5.40 -17.28 -3.91
CA ALA A 106 -6.74 -17.76 -4.26
C ALA A 106 -7.02 -17.71 -5.76
N THR A 107 -7.97 -18.57 -6.19
CA THR A 107 -8.72 -18.38 -7.44
C THR A 107 -10.21 -18.37 -7.12
N PRO A 108 -11.08 -17.90 -8.03
CA PRO A 108 -12.53 -17.98 -7.84
C PRO A 108 -13.02 -19.41 -7.59
N GLU A 109 -12.40 -20.41 -8.22
CA GLU A 109 -12.72 -21.83 -8.10
C GLU A 109 -12.24 -22.44 -6.78
N ASN A 110 -11.15 -21.88 -6.20
CA ASN A 110 -10.59 -22.36 -4.94
C ASN A 110 -10.20 -21.20 -4.01
N PRO A 111 -11.16 -20.52 -3.38
CA PRO A 111 -10.88 -19.43 -2.43
C PRO A 111 -10.22 -19.91 -1.15
N ILE A 112 -10.36 -21.21 -0.79
CA ILE A 112 -9.73 -21.79 0.41
C ILE A 112 -8.20 -21.81 0.29
N ALA A 113 -7.66 -21.86 -0.92
CA ALA A 113 -6.22 -21.80 -1.16
C ALA A 113 -5.58 -20.51 -0.61
N ALA A 114 -6.34 -19.40 -0.48
CA ALA A 114 -5.88 -18.20 0.20
C ALA A 114 -5.46 -18.49 1.64
N PHE A 115 -6.31 -19.17 2.42
CA PHE A 115 -6.02 -19.48 3.83
C PHE A 115 -4.77 -20.36 3.96
N ALA A 116 -4.64 -21.36 3.07
CA ALA A 116 -3.44 -22.20 3.03
C ALA A 116 -2.20 -21.33 2.73
N GLY A 117 -2.21 -20.58 1.64
CA GLY A 117 -1.09 -19.73 1.22
C GLY A 117 -0.72 -18.66 2.27
N LEU A 118 -1.71 -17.96 2.84
CA LEU A 118 -1.52 -16.94 3.86
C LEU A 118 -1.03 -17.50 5.21
N SER A 119 -1.06 -18.81 5.43
CA SER A 119 -0.41 -19.44 6.59
C SER A 119 1.12 -19.52 6.45
N THR A 120 1.64 -19.43 5.24
CA THR A 120 3.08 -19.61 4.94
C THR A 120 3.99 -18.66 5.71
N PRO A 121 3.69 -17.37 5.92
CA PRO A 121 4.53 -16.49 6.74
C PRO A 121 4.70 -17.00 8.19
N ALA A 122 3.61 -17.44 8.82
CA ALA A 122 3.68 -18.00 10.18
C ALA A 122 4.55 -19.26 10.23
N LEU A 123 4.40 -20.14 9.24
CA LEU A 123 5.20 -21.36 9.12
C LEU A 123 6.67 -21.06 8.82
N SER A 124 6.96 -20.06 7.98
CA SER A 124 8.32 -19.59 7.71
C SER A 124 9.01 -19.12 8.99
N ARG A 125 8.34 -18.28 9.79
CA ARG A 125 8.84 -17.88 11.10
C ARG A 125 9.06 -19.06 12.04
N ALA A 126 8.10 -19.99 12.09
CA ALA A 126 8.22 -21.21 12.92
C ALA A 126 9.42 -22.08 12.52
N CYS A 127 9.82 -22.05 11.24
CA CYS A 127 11.04 -22.69 10.75
C CYS A 127 12.33 -21.88 11.06
N GLY A 128 12.25 -20.77 11.78
CA GLY A 128 13.39 -19.98 12.23
C GLY A 128 13.84 -18.86 11.29
N PHE A 129 13.16 -18.64 10.17
CA PHE A 129 13.46 -17.54 9.25
C PHE A 129 12.88 -16.21 9.75
N TYR A 130 13.66 -15.13 9.61
CA TYR A 130 13.09 -13.80 9.83
C TYR A 130 12.08 -13.50 8.73
N THR A 131 10.82 -13.33 9.10
CA THR A 131 9.70 -13.19 8.18
C THR A 131 9.05 -11.82 8.34
N HIS A 132 9.01 -11.07 7.26
CA HIS A 132 8.33 -9.78 7.14
C HIS A 132 7.18 -9.89 6.14
N ILE A 133 6.09 -9.17 6.41
CA ILE A 133 4.92 -9.07 5.52
C ILE A 133 4.66 -7.60 5.21
N THR A 134 4.52 -7.25 3.94
CA THR A 134 3.83 -6.03 3.51
C THR A 134 2.41 -6.41 3.13
N LEU A 135 1.43 -5.92 3.89
CA LEU A 135 0.02 -6.18 3.71
C LEU A 135 -0.66 -4.93 3.14
N HIS A 136 -1.10 -5.01 1.88
CA HIS A 136 -1.58 -3.85 1.15
C HIS A 136 -2.97 -3.37 1.58
N HIS A 137 -3.80 -4.26 2.13
CA HIS A 137 -5.05 -3.88 2.78
C HIS A 137 -5.41 -4.86 3.89
N VAL A 138 -6.21 -4.41 4.83
CA VAL A 138 -6.70 -5.23 5.93
C VAL A 138 -8.14 -5.64 5.66
N ILE A 139 -8.46 -6.89 6.02
CA ILE A 139 -9.78 -7.44 5.74
C ILE A 139 -10.89 -6.77 6.57
N GLU A 140 -10.51 -6.16 7.69
CA GLU A 140 -11.39 -5.44 8.59
C GLU A 140 -12.03 -4.20 7.95
N SER A 141 -11.37 -3.63 6.93
CA SER A 141 -11.88 -2.48 6.16
C SER A 141 -12.76 -2.90 4.98
N VAL A 142 -12.90 -4.19 4.68
CA VAL A 142 -13.67 -4.68 3.54
C VAL A 142 -15.15 -4.81 3.88
N ASP A 143 -16.01 -4.19 3.07
CA ASP A 143 -17.45 -4.42 3.11
C ASP A 143 -17.78 -5.74 2.40
N PHE A 144 -18.06 -6.79 3.18
CA PHE A 144 -18.38 -8.11 2.66
C PHE A 144 -19.73 -8.17 1.97
N ALA A 145 -20.68 -7.32 2.34
CA ALA A 145 -21.97 -7.25 1.69
C ALA A 145 -21.83 -6.68 0.27
N ALA A 146 -21.07 -5.59 0.12
CA ALA A 146 -20.72 -5.01 -1.18
C ALA A 146 -19.86 -5.97 -2.02
N ALA A 147 -19.04 -6.80 -1.38
CA ALA A 147 -18.24 -7.84 -2.04
C ALA A 147 -19.03 -9.11 -2.41
N GLY A 148 -20.32 -9.20 -2.08
CA GLY A 148 -21.21 -10.32 -2.45
C GLY A 148 -20.92 -11.63 -1.68
N VAL A 149 -20.34 -11.55 -0.49
CA VAL A 149 -19.98 -12.73 0.32
C VAL A 149 -21.23 -13.34 0.98
N ARG A 150 -21.64 -14.56 0.54
CA ARG A 150 -22.89 -15.21 0.99
C ARG A 150 -22.88 -15.69 2.46
N TRP A 151 -21.73 -15.99 3.04
CA TRP A 151 -21.55 -16.56 4.40
C TRP A 151 -20.72 -15.62 5.28
N GLU A 152 -21.16 -14.38 5.42
CA GLU A 152 -20.40 -13.31 6.06
C GLU A 152 -19.81 -13.69 7.43
N LYS A 153 -20.60 -14.28 8.32
CA LYS A 153 -20.13 -14.67 9.68
C LYS A 153 -19.00 -15.71 9.64
N LEU A 154 -19.13 -16.73 8.79
CA LEU A 154 -18.12 -17.78 8.64
C LEU A 154 -16.85 -17.20 7.98
N PHE A 155 -17.04 -16.34 6.99
CA PHE A 155 -15.92 -15.67 6.31
C PHE A 155 -15.18 -14.74 7.27
N ARG A 156 -15.88 -13.94 8.08
CA ARG A 156 -15.28 -13.10 9.13
C ARG A 156 -14.47 -13.91 10.15
N MET A 157 -14.96 -15.07 10.57
CA MET A 157 -14.22 -15.94 11.47
C MET A 157 -12.95 -16.49 10.81
N GLY A 158 -13.03 -16.93 9.56
CA GLY A 158 -11.88 -17.39 8.79
C GLY A 158 -10.83 -16.30 8.58
N THR A 159 -11.27 -15.08 8.27
CA THR A 159 -10.37 -13.93 8.08
C THR A 159 -9.72 -13.50 9.39
N ASP A 160 -10.41 -13.55 10.54
CA ASP A 160 -9.83 -13.26 11.85
C ASP A 160 -8.70 -14.25 12.21
N VAL A 161 -8.93 -15.54 11.98
CA VAL A 161 -7.91 -16.58 12.16
C VAL A 161 -6.70 -16.34 11.25
N THR A 162 -6.95 -15.99 9.99
CA THR A 162 -5.89 -15.70 9.01
C THR A 162 -5.09 -14.47 9.41
N THR A 163 -5.76 -13.37 9.80
CA THR A 163 -5.08 -12.17 10.29
C THR A 163 -4.20 -12.48 11.49
N ARG A 164 -4.70 -13.25 12.48
CA ARG A 164 -3.89 -13.72 13.62
C ARG A 164 -2.68 -14.56 13.19
N ALA A 165 -2.83 -15.36 12.14
CA ALA A 165 -1.70 -16.14 11.60
C ALA A 165 -0.66 -15.21 10.92
N LEU A 166 -1.09 -14.23 10.13
CA LEU A 166 -0.20 -13.24 9.53
C LEU A 166 0.55 -12.42 10.59
N LEU A 167 -0.16 -11.99 11.64
CA LEU A 167 0.43 -11.24 12.75
C LEU A 167 1.43 -12.05 13.60
N LYS A 168 1.56 -13.36 13.38
CA LYS A 168 2.67 -14.18 13.92
C LYS A 168 3.98 -13.99 13.15
N ALA A 169 4.04 -13.24 12.06
CA ALA A 169 5.33 -12.87 11.43
C ALA A 169 6.21 -12.05 12.40
N ASN A 170 7.51 -11.94 12.13
CA ASN A 170 8.40 -11.11 12.95
C ASN A 170 8.02 -9.63 12.88
N SER A 171 7.59 -9.17 11.70
CA SER A 171 7.05 -7.84 11.49
C SER A 171 6.03 -7.84 10.37
N VAL A 172 5.04 -6.97 10.47
CA VAL A 172 4.01 -6.73 9.45
C VAL A 172 3.99 -5.24 9.18
N SER A 173 4.12 -4.82 7.93
CA SER A 173 3.85 -3.44 7.53
C SER A 173 2.49 -3.34 6.85
N VAL A 174 1.80 -2.26 7.14
CA VAL A 174 0.56 -1.85 6.47
C VAL A 174 0.76 -0.46 5.91
N LEU A 175 -0.02 -0.11 4.88
CA LEU A 175 0.24 1.10 4.09
C LEU A 175 -0.48 2.34 4.60
N LEU A 176 -1.45 2.19 5.50
CA LEU A 176 -2.26 3.29 6.03
C LEU A 176 -2.27 3.32 7.56
N PRO A 177 -2.26 4.50 8.18
CA PRO A 177 -2.35 4.66 9.64
C PRO A 177 -3.58 3.98 10.26
N GLY A 178 -4.75 4.11 9.60
CA GLY A 178 -5.99 3.48 10.03
C GLY A 178 -5.86 1.95 10.10
N TYR A 179 -5.18 1.34 9.14
CA TYR A 179 -4.93 -0.10 9.13
C TYR A 179 -4.03 -0.54 10.29
N ARG A 180 -2.97 0.23 10.55
CA ARG A 180 -2.13 -0.03 11.73
C ARG A 180 -2.95 0.07 13.02
N LYS A 181 -3.75 1.13 13.17
CA LYS A 181 -4.63 1.33 14.34
C LYS A 181 -5.59 0.15 14.53
N ILE A 182 -6.25 -0.31 13.46
CA ILE A 182 -7.15 -1.47 13.49
C ILE A 182 -6.42 -2.71 14.01
N LEU A 183 -5.28 -3.07 13.40
CA LEU A 183 -4.56 -4.29 13.77
C LEU A 183 -4.00 -4.22 15.19
N VAL A 184 -3.40 -3.12 15.59
CA VAL A 184 -2.83 -2.93 16.93
C VAL A 184 -3.94 -2.99 18.00
N THR A 185 -5.05 -2.30 17.76
CA THR A 185 -6.16 -2.22 18.75
C THR A 185 -6.91 -3.54 18.85
N LYS A 186 -7.28 -4.14 17.71
CA LYS A 186 -8.11 -5.36 17.68
C LYS A 186 -7.34 -6.60 18.14
N TYR A 187 -6.05 -6.70 17.78
CA TYR A 187 -5.27 -7.90 18.02
C TYR A 187 -4.22 -7.76 19.14
N ALA A 188 -4.09 -6.58 19.74
CA ALA A 188 -3.14 -6.27 20.83
C ALA A 188 -1.69 -6.66 20.47
N VAL A 189 -1.24 -6.31 19.26
CA VAL A 189 0.10 -6.65 18.74
C VAL A 189 0.97 -5.40 18.59
N GLN A 190 2.30 -5.58 18.71
CA GLN A 190 3.28 -4.48 18.62
C GLN A 190 4.18 -4.57 17.39
N ASN A 191 4.10 -5.63 16.62
CA ASN A 191 4.95 -5.88 15.45
C ASN A 191 4.38 -5.33 14.14
N VAL A 192 3.42 -4.39 14.21
CA VAL A 192 2.81 -3.75 13.05
C VAL A 192 3.44 -2.38 12.82
N LEU A 193 4.06 -2.21 11.66
CA LEU A 193 4.72 -0.99 11.20
C LEU A 193 3.83 -0.26 10.20
N LEU A 194 3.99 1.05 10.12
CA LEU A 194 3.51 1.83 9.00
C LEU A 194 4.61 1.84 7.93
N GLY A 195 4.29 1.31 6.74
CA GLY A 195 5.16 1.35 5.57
C GLY A 195 4.42 2.04 4.44
N ARG A 196 4.96 3.13 3.91
CA ARG A 196 4.31 3.84 2.79
C ARG A 196 4.35 3.02 1.51
N HIS A 197 3.38 3.22 0.64
CA HIS A 197 3.35 2.57 -0.67
C HIS A 197 4.54 3.02 -1.51
N GLY A 198 4.73 4.33 -1.59
CA GLY A 198 5.80 4.95 -2.36
C GLY A 198 5.43 5.22 -3.82
N THR A 199 6.19 6.15 -4.41
CA THR A 199 6.22 6.39 -5.86
C THR A 199 7.06 5.32 -6.53
N PHE A 200 6.98 5.17 -7.85
CA PHE A 200 7.73 4.15 -8.58
C PHE A 200 9.10 4.63 -9.07
N ALA A 201 9.31 5.95 -9.15
CA ALA A 201 10.62 6.49 -9.44
C ALA A 201 11.49 6.60 -8.18
N SER A 202 12.75 6.19 -8.27
CA SER A 202 13.73 6.37 -7.20
C SER A 202 14.20 7.82 -7.10
N THR A 203 14.22 8.53 -8.22
CA THR A 203 14.60 9.95 -8.37
C THR A 203 13.61 10.63 -9.31
N PRO A 204 12.46 11.10 -8.80
CA PRO A 204 11.51 11.84 -9.60
C PRO A 204 12.13 13.11 -10.18
N CYS A 205 11.84 13.39 -11.47
CA CYS A 205 12.28 14.62 -12.12
C CYS A 205 11.25 15.72 -11.86
N PRO A 206 11.64 16.86 -11.27
CA PRO A 206 10.71 17.95 -10.98
C PRO A 206 10.08 18.49 -12.27
N PRO A 207 8.75 18.61 -12.34
CA PRO A 207 8.09 19.24 -13.45
C PRO A 207 8.35 20.76 -13.46
N ASP A 208 8.28 21.36 -14.65
CA ASP A 208 8.32 22.82 -14.75
C ASP A 208 6.98 23.44 -14.32
N PHE A 209 6.87 23.76 -13.05
CA PHE A 209 5.67 24.37 -12.49
C PHE A 209 5.38 25.77 -13.03
N THR A 210 6.33 26.44 -13.70
CA THR A 210 6.08 27.76 -14.31
C THR A 210 5.21 27.64 -15.56
N LYS A 211 5.29 26.52 -16.27
CA LYS A 211 4.55 26.23 -17.50
C LYS A 211 3.25 25.44 -17.28
N ARG A 212 2.98 25.03 -16.05
CA ARG A 212 1.76 24.29 -15.72
C ARG A 212 0.53 25.19 -15.62
N GLY A 213 0.13 25.70 -16.74
CA GLY A 213 -1.26 25.99 -17.00
C GLY A 213 -1.59 25.14 -18.21
N ASN A 214 -1.85 23.84 -17.98
CA ASN A 214 -1.95 22.87 -19.04
C ASN A 214 -2.98 23.31 -20.10
N PRO A 215 -2.57 23.66 -21.33
CA PRO A 215 -3.47 24.21 -22.34
C PRO A 215 -4.52 23.20 -22.82
N GLU A 216 -4.27 21.91 -22.61
CA GLU A 216 -5.18 20.85 -23.05
C GLU A 216 -6.22 20.44 -22.02
N LEU A 217 -6.06 20.85 -20.75
CA LEU A 217 -7.00 20.61 -19.64
C LEU A 217 -7.44 19.14 -19.57
N ARG A 218 -6.46 18.22 -19.61
CA ARG A 218 -6.70 16.77 -19.56
C ARG A 218 -7.04 16.31 -18.15
N ILE A 219 -8.13 15.58 -18.03
CA ILE A 219 -8.51 14.82 -16.84
C ILE A 219 -8.08 13.38 -17.08
N LEU A 220 -7.35 12.77 -16.16
CA LEU A 220 -6.94 11.38 -16.24
C LEU A 220 -7.67 10.54 -15.19
N ALA A 221 -8.25 9.42 -15.61
CA ALA A 221 -8.66 8.32 -14.75
C ALA A 221 -7.88 7.08 -15.18
N ILE A 222 -7.13 6.46 -14.26
CA ILE A 222 -6.31 5.27 -14.58
C ILE A 222 -6.47 4.20 -13.50
N GLY A 223 -6.62 2.93 -13.90
CA GLY A 223 -6.73 1.82 -12.97
C GLY A 223 -7.28 0.53 -13.57
N HIS A 224 -7.60 -0.43 -12.68
CA HIS A 224 -8.36 -1.64 -13.01
C HIS A 224 -9.82 -1.44 -12.62
N TRP A 225 -10.71 -1.41 -13.61
CA TRP A 225 -12.08 -0.94 -13.50
C TRP A 225 -13.10 -2.05 -13.23
N GLY A 226 -14.22 -1.71 -12.58
CA GLY A 226 -15.42 -2.55 -12.49
C GLY A 226 -15.66 -3.22 -11.13
N THR A 227 -14.88 -2.88 -10.10
CA THR A 227 -15.18 -3.27 -8.71
C THR A 227 -15.56 -2.03 -7.90
N TYR A 228 -14.73 -1.63 -6.97
CA TYR A 228 -14.84 -0.37 -6.23
C TYR A 228 -14.30 0.85 -7.00
N LYS A 229 -13.56 0.61 -8.09
CA LYS A 229 -13.12 1.64 -9.04
C LYS A 229 -14.14 1.70 -10.16
N ARG A 230 -15.05 2.66 -10.07
CA ARG A 230 -16.19 2.76 -10.97
C ARG A 230 -16.18 4.06 -11.72
N LEU A 231 -16.54 3.99 -13.00
CA LEU A 231 -16.50 5.13 -13.92
C LEU A 231 -17.82 5.87 -14.03
N GLU A 232 -18.94 5.30 -13.55
CA GLU A 232 -20.28 5.85 -13.74
C GLU A 232 -20.40 7.29 -13.25
N THR A 233 -19.98 7.57 -12.00
CA THR A 233 -20.02 8.93 -11.43
C THR A 233 -19.19 9.93 -12.25
N LEU A 234 -18.06 9.49 -12.81
CA LEU A 234 -17.22 10.32 -13.65
C LEU A 234 -17.86 10.60 -15.00
N MET A 235 -18.50 9.57 -15.62
CA MET A 235 -19.22 9.73 -16.88
C MET A 235 -20.42 10.67 -16.74
N GLU A 236 -21.14 10.59 -15.62
CA GLU A 236 -22.25 11.50 -15.29
C GLU A 236 -21.78 12.94 -15.01
N ALA A 237 -20.60 13.11 -14.41
CA ALA A 237 -20.03 14.41 -14.09
C ALA A 237 -19.47 15.15 -15.32
N PHE A 238 -18.89 14.41 -16.27
CA PHE A 238 -18.10 14.99 -17.35
C PHE A 238 -18.87 15.94 -18.29
N PRO A 239 -20.14 15.72 -18.66
CA PRO A 239 -20.92 16.69 -19.44
C PRO A 239 -21.02 18.08 -18.78
N ALA A 240 -21.15 18.13 -17.44
CA ALA A 240 -21.19 19.40 -16.71
C ALA A 240 -19.81 20.07 -16.71
N VAL A 241 -18.74 19.29 -16.61
CA VAL A 241 -17.36 19.80 -16.74
C VAL A 241 -17.15 20.39 -18.15
N LEU A 242 -17.55 19.67 -19.20
CA LEU A 242 -17.40 20.10 -20.59
C LEU A 242 -18.22 21.37 -20.90
N LYS A 243 -19.44 21.47 -20.33
CA LYS A 243 -20.25 22.71 -20.44
C LYS A 243 -19.54 23.92 -19.83
N ALA A 244 -18.86 23.71 -18.68
CA ALA A 244 -18.14 24.79 -17.99
C ALA A 244 -16.76 25.12 -18.60
N ILE A 245 -16.14 24.11 -19.22
CA ILE A 245 -14.78 24.12 -19.77
C ILE A 245 -14.78 23.37 -21.11
N PRO A 246 -15.17 24.00 -22.23
CA PRO A 246 -15.33 23.35 -23.54
C PRO A 246 -14.07 22.69 -24.11
N LYS A 247 -12.88 23.05 -23.60
CA LYS A 247 -11.59 22.47 -24.01
C LYS A 247 -11.17 21.25 -23.18
N ALA A 248 -11.94 20.88 -22.13
CA ALA A 248 -11.60 19.75 -21.28
C ALA A 248 -11.63 18.44 -22.09
N LYS A 249 -10.66 17.58 -21.83
CA LYS A 249 -10.58 16.21 -22.39
C LYS A 249 -10.50 15.21 -21.24
N LEU A 250 -11.17 14.08 -21.39
CA LEU A 250 -11.10 12.99 -20.44
C LEU A 250 -10.35 11.82 -21.05
N ILE A 251 -9.34 11.32 -20.33
CA ILE A 251 -8.63 10.09 -20.68
C ILE A 251 -8.99 9.05 -19.63
N VAL A 252 -9.55 7.91 -20.07
CA VAL A 252 -9.80 6.73 -19.26
C VAL A 252 -8.81 5.65 -19.68
N ALA A 253 -7.84 5.36 -18.81
CA ALA A 253 -6.77 4.43 -19.07
C ALA A 253 -6.87 3.19 -18.15
N GLY A 254 -6.25 2.10 -18.55
CA GLY A 254 -6.19 0.86 -17.81
C GLY A 254 -7.09 -0.23 -18.37
N ALA A 255 -7.38 -1.25 -17.56
CA ALA A 255 -8.04 -2.47 -17.99
C ALA A 255 -9.21 -2.85 -17.08
N ASN A 256 -9.99 -3.84 -17.48
CA ASN A 256 -10.99 -4.46 -16.61
C ASN A 256 -10.34 -5.13 -15.41
N HIS A 257 -10.97 -5.03 -14.26
CA HIS A 257 -10.64 -5.91 -13.14
C HIS A 257 -10.98 -7.36 -13.54
N HIS A 258 -10.12 -8.32 -13.18
CA HIS A 258 -10.25 -9.73 -13.59
C HIS A 258 -11.61 -10.38 -13.31
N THR A 259 -12.35 -9.88 -12.29
CA THR A 259 -13.70 -10.36 -11.96
C THR A 259 -14.81 -9.64 -12.71
N LYS A 260 -14.49 -8.66 -13.56
CA LYS A 260 -15.47 -7.78 -14.22
C LYS A 260 -15.12 -7.57 -15.71
N ALA A 261 -14.94 -8.68 -16.42
CA ALA A 261 -14.72 -8.64 -17.86
C ALA A 261 -15.87 -7.89 -18.57
N GLY A 262 -15.52 -7.06 -19.56
CA GLY A 262 -16.51 -6.30 -20.35
C GLY A 262 -17.03 -5.02 -19.70
N TYR A 263 -16.64 -4.70 -18.45
CA TYR A 263 -17.10 -3.49 -17.76
C TYR A 263 -16.62 -2.22 -18.47
N TRP A 264 -15.34 -2.12 -18.77
CA TRP A 264 -14.76 -0.95 -19.43
C TRP A 264 -15.35 -0.73 -20.83
N GLU A 265 -15.55 -1.80 -21.58
CA GLU A 265 -16.16 -1.80 -22.90
C GLU A 265 -17.59 -1.31 -22.83
N SER A 266 -18.39 -1.79 -21.87
CA SER A 266 -19.78 -1.36 -21.68
C SER A 266 -19.89 0.13 -21.33
N ILE A 267 -18.97 0.65 -20.50
CA ILE A 267 -18.92 2.08 -20.19
C ILE A 267 -18.59 2.88 -21.45
N ARG A 268 -17.60 2.45 -22.24
CA ARG A 268 -17.22 3.12 -23.50
C ARG A 268 -18.36 3.17 -24.49
N GLU A 269 -19.04 2.05 -24.70
CA GLU A 269 -20.15 1.94 -25.67
C GLU A 269 -21.37 2.78 -25.28
N ALA A 270 -21.58 2.99 -23.98
CA ALA A 270 -22.65 3.86 -23.49
C ALA A 270 -22.37 5.36 -23.67
N GLN A 271 -21.13 5.75 -24.04
CA GLN A 271 -20.82 7.18 -24.18
C GLN A 271 -21.14 7.70 -25.58
N PRO A 272 -21.74 8.91 -25.69
CA PRO A 272 -21.93 9.57 -26.98
C PRO A 272 -20.60 9.82 -27.69
N ALA A 273 -20.51 9.46 -28.97
CA ALA A 273 -19.28 9.54 -29.76
C ALA A 273 -18.72 10.97 -29.93
N HIS A 274 -19.56 12.00 -29.73
CA HIS A 274 -19.14 13.40 -29.83
C HIS A 274 -18.42 13.93 -28.58
N LEU A 275 -18.47 13.21 -27.46
CA LEU A 275 -17.76 13.63 -26.24
C LEU A 275 -16.25 13.43 -26.39
N PRO A 276 -15.44 14.40 -25.93
CA PRO A 276 -13.98 14.31 -25.99
C PRO A 276 -13.44 13.37 -24.89
N ILE A 277 -13.83 12.10 -24.95
CA ILE A 277 -13.41 11.01 -24.05
C ILE A 277 -12.55 10.05 -24.86
N GLU A 278 -11.30 9.90 -24.44
CA GLU A 278 -10.38 8.92 -24.98
C GLU A 278 -10.35 7.70 -24.06
N PHE A 279 -10.78 6.55 -24.53
CA PHE A 279 -10.64 5.28 -23.86
C PHE A 279 -9.34 4.61 -24.32
N ARG A 280 -8.32 4.72 -23.49
CA ARG A 280 -7.00 4.15 -23.72
C ARG A 280 -6.86 2.91 -22.85
N GLY A 281 -6.79 1.74 -23.44
CA GLY A 281 -6.65 0.47 -22.73
C GLY A 281 -5.44 0.42 -21.78
N TYR A 282 -4.81 -0.72 -21.65
CA TYR A 282 -3.57 -0.86 -20.89
C TYR A 282 -2.51 0.12 -21.40
N VAL A 283 -1.86 0.81 -20.48
CA VAL A 283 -0.77 1.76 -20.79
C VAL A 283 0.54 1.14 -20.36
N PRO A 284 1.47 0.91 -21.29
CA PRO A 284 2.81 0.42 -20.99
C PRO A 284 3.55 1.35 -20.01
N GLU A 285 4.46 0.80 -19.21
CA GLU A 285 5.19 1.57 -18.20
C GLU A 285 6.01 2.72 -18.82
N GLU A 286 6.55 2.53 -20.01
CA GLU A 286 7.28 3.55 -20.77
C GLU A 286 6.42 4.78 -21.15
N ASP A 287 5.10 4.60 -21.30
CA ASP A 287 4.17 5.67 -21.67
C ASP A 287 3.57 6.40 -20.47
N ILE A 288 3.67 5.84 -19.26
CA ILE A 288 3.15 6.44 -18.01
C ILE A 288 3.73 7.84 -17.76
N PRO A 289 5.04 8.10 -17.94
CA PRO A 289 5.59 9.43 -17.73
C PRO A 289 4.94 10.50 -18.60
N GLU A 290 4.73 10.23 -19.88
CA GLU A 290 4.11 11.19 -20.80
C GLU A 290 2.62 11.40 -20.48
N LEU A 291 1.91 10.33 -20.14
CA LEU A 291 0.52 10.37 -19.73
C LEU A 291 0.32 11.31 -18.53
N PHE A 292 1.14 11.17 -17.48
CA PHE A 292 1.04 12.02 -16.29
C PHE A 292 1.55 13.45 -16.50
N ARG A 293 2.65 13.63 -17.27
CA ARG A 293 3.16 14.99 -17.58
C ARG A 293 2.17 15.85 -18.34
N THR A 294 1.32 15.23 -19.16
CA THR A 294 0.30 15.93 -19.95
C THR A 294 -1.06 16.01 -19.26
N THR A 295 -1.17 15.50 -18.03
CA THR A 295 -2.39 15.52 -17.21
C THR A 295 -2.51 16.79 -16.38
N SER A 296 -3.68 17.42 -16.37
CA SER A 296 -4.00 18.59 -15.54
C SER A 296 -4.49 18.21 -14.16
N VAL A 297 -5.25 17.11 -14.07
CA VAL A 297 -5.81 16.59 -12.83
C VAL A 297 -6.04 15.08 -12.96
N LEU A 298 -5.60 14.32 -11.96
CA LEU A 298 -5.97 12.92 -11.79
C LEU A 298 -7.31 12.85 -11.06
N VAL A 299 -8.23 12.00 -11.50
CA VAL A 299 -9.47 11.70 -10.80
C VAL A 299 -9.46 10.26 -10.32
N LEU A 300 -9.87 10.04 -9.07
CA LEU A 300 -10.00 8.74 -8.42
C LEU A 300 -11.47 8.47 -8.10
N PRO A 301 -12.24 7.95 -9.08
CA PRO A 301 -13.69 7.77 -8.94
C PRO A 301 -13.99 6.43 -8.27
N TYR A 302 -13.75 6.34 -6.96
CA TYR A 302 -13.89 5.12 -6.18
C TYR A 302 -15.13 5.19 -5.29
N ASP A 303 -15.80 4.05 -5.11
CA ASP A 303 -17.01 3.95 -4.29
C ASP A 303 -16.72 3.51 -2.86
N SER A 304 -15.59 2.87 -2.62
CA SER A 304 -15.23 2.35 -1.29
C SER A 304 -13.73 2.33 -1.03
N ALA A 305 -13.37 2.03 0.20
CA ALA A 305 -12.01 1.84 0.66
C ALA A 305 -11.28 0.72 -0.11
N THR A 306 -10.03 0.96 -0.45
CA THR A 306 -9.27 0.09 -1.34
C THR A 306 -7.81 -0.06 -0.96
N GLY A 307 -7.41 0.48 0.17
CA GLY A 307 -6.02 0.61 0.55
C GLY A 307 -5.35 1.81 -0.09
N SER A 308 -4.05 1.79 -0.11
CA SER A 308 -3.24 2.85 -0.73
C SER A 308 -3.37 2.83 -2.25
N SER A 309 -3.39 3.99 -2.88
CA SER A 309 -3.64 4.15 -4.31
C SER A 309 -2.36 4.35 -5.11
N GLY A 310 -1.96 3.36 -5.92
CA GLY A 310 -0.84 3.49 -6.86
C GLY A 310 -0.95 4.71 -7.78
N PRO A 311 -2.09 4.94 -8.46
CA PRO A 311 -2.29 6.15 -9.27
C PRO A 311 -2.12 7.47 -8.51
N ALA A 312 -2.51 7.55 -7.23
CA ALA A 312 -2.28 8.75 -6.42
C ALA A 312 -0.78 8.99 -6.21
N HIS A 313 -0.01 7.93 -5.93
CA HIS A 313 1.44 8.03 -5.77
C HIS A 313 2.14 8.39 -7.09
N GLN A 314 1.68 7.86 -8.22
CA GLN A 314 2.15 8.29 -9.54
C GLN A 314 1.82 9.77 -9.79
N ALA A 315 0.63 10.24 -9.41
CA ALA A 315 0.32 11.67 -9.51
C ALA A 315 1.28 12.54 -8.68
N CYS A 316 1.66 12.08 -7.49
CA CYS A 316 2.67 12.74 -6.66
C CYS A 316 4.05 12.73 -7.34
N GLU A 317 4.45 11.62 -7.95
CA GLU A 317 5.71 11.51 -8.69
C GLU A 317 5.85 12.55 -9.80
N TYR A 318 4.76 12.88 -10.47
CA TYR A 318 4.73 13.89 -11.55
C TYR A 318 4.15 15.23 -11.10
N GLY A 319 3.85 15.43 -9.81
CA GLY A 319 3.27 16.66 -9.28
C GLY A 319 1.92 17.02 -9.89
N VAL A 320 1.04 16.04 -10.10
CA VAL A 320 -0.30 16.23 -10.67
C VAL A 320 -1.31 16.50 -9.55
N PRO A 321 -2.21 17.49 -9.70
CA PRO A 321 -3.35 17.66 -8.80
C PRO A 321 -4.24 16.42 -8.76
N ILE A 322 -4.85 16.15 -7.61
CA ILE A 322 -5.72 14.99 -7.39
C ILE A 322 -7.12 15.43 -6.97
N VAL A 323 -8.14 14.86 -7.61
CA VAL A 323 -9.53 14.90 -7.15
C VAL A 323 -9.94 13.46 -6.83
N GLY A 324 -10.30 13.18 -5.59
CA GLY A 324 -10.59 11.84 -5.11
C GLY A 324 -11.92 11.75 -4.38
N ALA A 325 -12.52 10.54 -4.38
CA ALA A 325 -13.70 10.26 -3.57
C ALA A 325 -13.40 10.45 -2.08
N ASP A 326 -14.35 11.00 -1.33
CA ASP A 326 -14.24 11.23 0.11
C ASP A 326 -14.42 9.94 0.89
N ILE A 327 -13.42 9.07 0.83
CA ILE A 327 -13.34 7.80 1.56
C ILE A 327 -12.23 7.86 2.61
N GLU A 328 -12.39 7.11 3.70
CA GLU A 328 -11.47 7.13 4.85
C GLU A 328 -10.02 6.83 4.43
N ASP A 329 -9.80 5.81 3.61
CA ASP A 329 -8.46 5.43 3.13
C ASP A 329 -7.75 6.58 2.40
N PHE A 330 -8.47 7.36 1.60
CA PHE A 330 -7.87 8.49 0.89
C PHE A 330 -7.59 9.68 1.81
N ARG A 331 -8.46 9.91 2.81
CA ARG A 331 -8.19 10.94 3.84
C ARG A 331 -6.98 10.58 4.68
N ASP A 332 -6.90 9.31 5.12
CA ASP A 332 -5.75 8.81 5.89
C ASP A 332 -4.45 8.91 5.08
N MET A 333 -4.47 8.47 3.82
CA MET A 333 -3.32 8.55 2.92
C MET A 333 -2.90 10.00 2.70
N ALA A 334 -3.83 10.90 2.37
CA ALA A 334 -3.53 12.29 2.10
C ALA A 334 -2.96 13.01 3.33
N ALA A 335 -3.50 12.71 4.51
CA ALA A 335 -3.03 13.30 5.76
C ALA A 335 -1.65 12.78 6.20
N ASP A 336 -1.39 11.47 6.10
CA ASP A 336 -0.11 10.87 6.52
C ASP A 336 1.04 11.21 5.56
N GLU A 337 0.73 11.36 4.28
CA GLU A 337 1.72 11.55 3.23
C GLU A 337 1.79 13.00 2.71
N ASP A 338 1.08 13.92 3.37
CA ASP A 338 1.01 15.35 3.03
C ASP A 338 0.60 15.63 1.57
N MET A 339 -0.31 14.78 1.04
CA MET A 339 -0.83 14.94 -0.31
C MET A 339 -1.92 16.03 -0.38
N SER A 340 -1.91 16.83 -1.42
CA SER A 340 -2.99 17.76 -1.74
C SER A 340 -4.05 17.06 -2.59
N VAL A 341 -5.16 16.70 -1.96
CA VAL A 341 -6.31 16.08 -2.60
C VAL A 341 -7.56 16.92 -2.39
N ARG A 342 -8.31 17.17 -3.45
CA ARG A 342 -9.67 17.71 -3.33
C ARG A 342 -10.65 16.57 -3.30
N PHE A 343 -11.41 16.50 -2.23
CA PHE A 343 -12.38 15.43 -2.03
C PHE A 343 -13.76 15.82 -2.61
N TYR A 344 -14.44 14.82 -3.18
CA TYR A 344 -15.84 14.91 -3.57
C TYR A 344 -16.65 13.80 -2.89
N LYS A 345 -17.93 14.06 -2.62
CA LYS A 345 -18.82 13.11 -1.99
C LYS A 345 -19.03 11.88 -2.88
N VAL A 346 -18.80 10.69 -2.32
CA VAL A 346 -18.95 9.41 -3.05
C VAL A 346 -20.29 9.33 -3.76
N GLY A 347 -20.26 9.00 -5.06
CA GLY A 347 -21.44 8.85 -5.90
C GLY A 347 -22.12 10.17 -6.31
N ASP A 348 -21.61 11.34 -5.91
CA ASP A 348 -22.16 12.65 -6.26
C ASP A 348 -21.46 13.23 -7.48
N ALA A 349 -22.05 13.01 -8.66
CA ALA A 349 -21.53 13.51 -9.94
C ALA A 349 -21.48 15.03 -10.02
N SER A 350 -22.41 15.74 -9.37
CA SER A 350 -22.42 17.20 -9.33
C SER A 350 -21.26 17.76 -8.52
N ASP A 351 -20.99 17.17 -7.34
CA ASP A 351 -19.86 17.57 -6.53
C ASP A 351 -18.53 17.24 -7.23
N LEU A 352 -18.40 16.03 -7.82
CA LEU A 352 -17.24 15.68 -8.62
C LEU A 352 -16.99 16.69 -9.75
N ALA A 353 -18.02 17.06 -10.50
CA ALA A 353 -17.92 18.09 -11.55
C ALA A 353 -17.42 19.43 -11.00
N ASN A 354 -17.97 19.87 -9.86
CA ASN A 354 -17.57 21.13 -9.21
C ASN A 354 -16.11 21.10 -8.77
N GLN A 355 -15.60 19.99 -8.19
CA GLN A 355 -14.20 19.87 -7.80
C GLN A 355 -13.28 19.92 -9.04
N LEU A 356 -13.62 19.19 -10.10
CA LEU A 356 -12.86 19.19 -11.35
C LEU A 356 -12.83 20.58 -11.99
N ILE A 357 -13.99 21.26 -12.09
CA ILE A 357 -14.10 22.62 -12.65
C ILE A 357 -13.24 23.59 -11.82
N THR A 358 -13.27 23.50 -10.51
CA THR A 358 -12.48 24.35 -9.61
C THR A 358 -10.99 24.21 -9.89
N VAL A 359 -10.49 22.97 -9.99
CA VAL A 359 -9.06 22.74 -10.29
C VAL A 359 -8.71 23.21 -11.70
N LEU A 360 -9.52 22.86 -12.70
CA LEU A 360 -9.21 23.15 -14.11
C LEU A 360 -9.28 24.65 -14.44
N ARG A 361 -10.11 25.44 -13.75
CA ARG A 361 -10.21 26.90 -13.93
C ARG A 361 -9.08 27.70 -13.28
N SER A 362 -8.36 27.11 -12.33
CA SER A 362 -7.33 27.81 -11.57
C SER A 362 -5.93 27.26 -11.82
N PRO A 363 -5.14 27.83 -12.73
CA PRO A 363 -3.74 27.47 -12.92
C PRO A 363 -2.90 27.60 -11.64
N GLU A 364 -3.25 28.55 -10.78
CA GLU A 364 -2.58 28.75 -9.50
C GLU A 364 -2.84 27.59 -8.53
N LEU A 365 -4.11 27.16 -8.43
CA LEU A 365 -4.47 25.99 -7.62
C LEU A 365 -3.79 24.73 -8.15
N GLN A 366 -3.77 24.53 -9.48
CA GLN A 366 -3.05 23.39 -10.09
C GLN A 366 -1.57 23.41 -9.72
N ARG A 367 -0.91 24.57 -9.79
CA ARG A 367 0.50 24.71 -9.39
C ARG A 367 0.71 24.44 -7.91
N SER A 368 -0.15 24.99 -7.05
CA SER A 368 -0.05 24.77 -5.60
C SER A 368 -0.20 23.31 -5.24
N MET A 369 -1.28 22.67 -5.70
CA MET A 369 -1.52 21.25 -5.48
C MET A 369 -0.40 20.38 -6.06
N GLY A 370 0.04 20.70 -7.29
CA GLY A 370 1.10 19.96 -7.96
C GLY A 370 2.44 20.04 -7.21
N ARG A 371 2.81 21.19 -6.67
CA ARG A 371 4.03 21.38 -5.88
C ARG A 371 3.97 20.58 -4.57
N GLN A 372 2.84 20.63 -3.87
CA GLN A 372 2.66 19.87 -2.63
C GLN A 372 2.72 18.36 -2.92
N ASN A 373 2.01 17.88 -3.95
CA ASN A 373 2.04 16.47 -4.33
C ASN A 373 3.44 16.01 -4.75
N PHE A 374 4.18 16.84 -5.49
CA PHE A 374 5.54 16.49 -5.85
C PHE A 374 6.47 16.45 -4.62
N ALA A 375 6.31 17.39 -3.67
CA ALA A 375 7.07 17.36 -2.42
C ALA A 375 6.76 16.10 -1.61
N ALA A 376 5.47 15.73 -1.48
CA ALA A 376 5.06 14.47 -0.88
C ALA A 376 5.70 13.25 -1.59
N GLY A 377 5.71 13.26 -2.93
CA GLY A 377 6.34 12.22 -3.75
C GLY A 377 7.85 12.06 -3.48
N LEU A 378 8.57 13.14 -3.22
CA LEU A 378 9.99 13.10 -2.87
C LEU A 378 10.26 12.40 -1.53
N GLU A 379 9.39 12.59 -0.55
CA GLU A 379 9.51 11.93 0.76
C GLU A 379 9.27 10.42 0.68
N MET A 380 8.43 9.97 -0.24
CA MET A 380 8.03 8.58 -0.38
C MET A 380 8.49 7.92 -1.67
N THR A 381 9.67 8.28 -2.18
CA THR A 381 10.24 7.56 -3.32
C THR A 381 10.42 6.08 -3.01
N ILE A 382 10.32 5.21 -4.02
CA ILE A 382 10.58 3.78 -3.82
C ILE A 382 11.94 3.51 -3.20
N GLY A 383 12.93 4.37 -3.50
CA GLY A 383 14.25 4.34 -2.87
C GLY A 383 14.23 4.59 -1.37
N ASN A 384 13.42 5.55 -0.90
CA ASN A 384 13.23 5.81 0.53
C ASN A 384 12.48 4.66 1.21
N VAL A 385 11.44 4.15 0.57
CA VAL A 385 10.65 3.02 1.07
C VAL A 385 11.52 1.78 1.26
N VAL A 386 12.25 1.37 0.24
CA VAL A 386 13.14 0.19 0.30
C VAL A 386 14.25 0.39 1.33
N ARG A 387 14.85 1.59 1.38
CA ARG A 387 15.88 1.91 2.38
C ARG A 387 15.36 1.77 3.82
N ASN A 388 14.13 2.20 4.08
CA ASN A 388 13.52 2.06 5.39
C ASN A 388 13.29 0.59 5.76
N TYR A 389 12.83 -0.25 4.82
CA TYR A 389 12.72 -1.69 5.04
C TYR A 389 14.09 -2.34 5.29
N LEU A 390 15.11 -2.01 4.51
CA LEU A 390 16.47 -2.55 4.71
C LEU A 390 17.04 -2.20 6.08
N ARG A 391 16.89 -0.93 6.51
CA ARG A 391 17.31 -0.48 7.85
C ARG A 391 16.54 -1.24 8.95
N TRP A 392 15.26 -1.45 8.77
CA TRP A 392 14.46 -2.24 9.69
C TRP A 392 14.93 -3.70 9.78
N PHE A 393 15.23 -4.33 8.66
CA PHE A 393 15.72 -5.69 8.62
C PHE A 393 17.10 -5.81 9.29
N GLU A 394 17.99 -4.87 9.05
CA GLU A 394 19.31 -4.80 9.70
C GLU A 394 19.19 -4.65 11.22
N LEU A 395 18.36 -3.72 11.68
CA LEU A 395 18.11 -3.51 13.11
C LEU A 395 17.66 -4.80 13.80
N ASN A 396 16.75 -5.55 13.20
CA ASN A 396 16.26 -6.81 13.78
C ASN A 396 17.34 -7.92 13.74
N ARG A 397 18.21 -7.94 12.74
CA ARG A 397 19.37 -8.84 12.73
C ARG A 397 20.33 -8.53 13.87
N TYR A 398 20.64 -7.25 14.11
CA TYR A 398 21.47 -6.85 15.25
C TYR A 398 20.84 -7.19 16.60
N LYS A 399 19.55 -6.94 16.78
CA LYS A 399 18.82 -7.36 18.00
C LYS A 399 18.95 -8.86 18.24
N LYS A 400 18.77 -9.70 17.22
CA LYS A 400 18.92 -11.16 17.32
C LYS A 400 20.36 -11.55 17.68
N ALA A 401 21.36 -10.93 17.08
CA ALA A 401 22.77 -11.18 17.36
C ALA A 401 23.15 -10.80 18.80
N LEU A 402 22.66 -9.64 19.29
CA LEU A 402 22.87 -9.21 20.68
C LEU A 402 22.26 -10.19 21.68
N VAL A 403 21.02 -10.64 21.46
CA VAL A 403 20.35 -11.62 22.34
C VAL A 403 21.04 -12.98 22.30
N SER A 404 21.67 -13.34 21.19
CA SER A 404 22.36 -14.64 21.01
C SER A 404 23.81 -14.62 21.48
N SER A 405 24.38 -13.45 21.78
CA SER A 405 25.78 -13.31 22.19
C SER A 405 26.03 -13.95 23.57
N PRO A 406 27.12 -14.68 23.76
CA PRO A 406 27.51 -15.23 25.07
C PRO A 406 27.63 -14.16 26.17
N ALA A 407 27.99 -12.92 25.81
CA ALA A 407 28.08 -11.79 26.74
C ALA A 407 26.72 -11.37 27.32
N THR A 408 25.61 -11.59 26.62
CA THR A 408 24.25 -11.33 27.13
C THR A 408 23.69 -12.44 28.01
N LYS A 409 24.41 -13.55 28.15
CA LYS A 409 24.07 -14.62 29.10
C LYS A 409 24.48 -14.26 30.54
N SER A 410 25.21 -13.16 30.80
CA SER A 410 25.50 -12.67 32.13
C SER A 410 24.24 -12.07 32.77
N SER A 411 24.01 -12.38 34.04
CA SER A 411 22.74 -12.12 34.75
C SER A 411 22.38 -10.63 34.87
N TRP A 412 23.34 -9.73 34.82
CA TRP A 412 23.12 -8.28 34.98
C TRP A 412 22.48 -7.62 33.74
N LEU A 413 22.76 -8.12 32.53
CA LEU A 413 22.12 -7.62 31.31
C LEU A 413 20.64 -8.05 31.20
N ARG A 414 20.26 -9.20 31.78
CA ARG A 414 18.85 -9.59 31.87
C ARG A 414 18.06 -8.67 32.77
N SER A 415 18.65 -8.11 33.83
CA SER A 415 17.98 -7.18 34.74
C SER A 415 17.72 -5.80 34.11
N LEU A 416 18.56 -5.36 33.17
CA LEU A 416 18.34 -4.11 32.43
C LEU A 416 17.21 -4.20 31.39
N PHE A 417 16.91 -5.40 30.88
CA PHE A 417 15.85 -5.63 29.89
C PHE A 417 14.59 -6.32 30.46
N SER A 418 14.59 -6.71 31.74
CA SER A 418 13.43 -7.29 32.45
C SER A 418 12.79 -6.37 33.47
N GLY A 419 13.20 -5.09 33.52
CA GLY A 419 12.72 -4.11 34.50
C GLY A 419 11.43 -3.44 34.09
N SER A 420 10.33 -4.20 34.02
CA SER A 420 8.98 -3.64 34.10
C SER A 420 7.96 -4.66 34.64
N ASN A 421 8.29 -5.33 35.74
CA ASN A 421 7.27 -5.98 36.58
C ASN A 421 7.82 -6.08 37.99
N GLY A 422 7.66 -5.04 38.81
CA GLY A 422 8.10 -5.09 40.19
C GLY A 422 7.90 -3.78 40.95
N ILE A 423 6.72 -3.20 40.90
CA ILE A 423 6.25 -2.27 41.94
C ILE A 423 4.92 -2.80 42.44
N ALA A 424 5.01 -3.78 43.35
CA ALA A 424 3.96 -4.08 44.33
C ALA A 424 4.59 -5.02 45.36
N GLN A 425 5.09 -4.46 46.45
CA GLN A 425 5.11 -4.96 47.82
C GLN A 425 6.33 -4.44 48.59
N ALA A 426 6.13 -3.29 49.24
CA ALA A 426 6.78 -2.97 50.50
C ALA A 426 5.92 -1.87 51.16
N GLY A 427 4.86 -2.28 51.76
CA GLY A 427 4.07 -1.49 52.66
C GLY A 427 4.06 -2.21 54.00
N SER A 428 4.34 -1.53 55.05
CA SER A 428 4.28 -1.86 56.47
C SER A 428 5.64 -1.92 57.16
N LEU A 429 5.94 -0.83 57.83
CA LEU A 429 6.23 -0.80 59.27
C LEU A 429 6.48 0.64 59.75
N ALA A 430 5.62 1.01 60.73
CA ALA A 430 5.83 1.90 61.89
C ALA A 430 6.00 3.41 61.71
N ASN A 431 4.97 4.17 61.95
CA ASN A 431 4.61 5.08 63.02
C ASN A 431 5.78 5.66 63.83
N ASP A 432 5.94 6.97 63.82
CA ASP A 432 5.84 7.84 65.02
C ASP A 432 6.31 9.29 64.72
N GLY A 433 5.45 10.22 65.08
CA GLY A 433 5.84 11.42 65.86
C GLY A 433 6.03 12.75 65.13
N ASN A 434 4.99 13.57 65.24
CA ASN A 434 4.99 14.93 65.76
C ASN A 434 5.26 16.16 64.89
N SER A 435 4.18 16.92 64.79
CA SER A 435 3.99 18.39 65.01
C SER A 435 4.79 19.41 64.15
N GLY A 436 4.04 20.35 63.60
CA GLY A 436 4.43 21.73 63.59
C GLY A 436 4.19 22.55 62.32
N GLU A 437 3.05 23.23 62.31
CA GLU A 437 2.81 24.64 61.92
C GLU A 437 3.24 25.25 60.56
N LYS A 438 2.23 25.59 59.76
CA LYS A 438 1.80 26.91 59.22
C LYS A 438 2.71 27.78 58.33
N HIS A 439 2.02 28.29 57.34
CA HIS A 439 2.13 29.53 56.51
C HIS A 439 2.75 29.29 55.12
N GLY A 440 2.05 29.39 54.03
CA GLY A 440 1.30 30.54 53.48
C GLY A 440 2.13 31.31 52.47
N ARG A 441 1.88 31.10 51.19
CA ARG A 441 1.74 32.18 50.19
C ARG A 441 1.68 31.65 48.76
N GLU A 442 0.70 32.13 48.04
CA GLU A 442 0.56 32.09 46.57
C GLU A 442 1.81 32.60 45.84
N GLN A 443 2.13 31.98 44.72
CA GLN A 443 2.50 32.72 43.50
C GLN A 443 2.35 31.84 42.26
N THR A 444 1.65 32.38 41.31
CA THR A 444 1.49 32.05 39.91
C THR A 444 2.82 31.80 39.19
N GLY A 445 2.87 30.75 38.43
CA GLY A 445 4.00 30.47 37.53
C GLY A 445 3.64 29.45 36.48
N ASN A 446 3.40 29.95 35.30
CA ASN A 446 3.23 29.27 34.02
C ASN A 446 4.35 28.26 33.81
N SER A 447 4.04 26.97 33.66
CA SER A 447 5.03 25.97 33.23
C SER A 447 4.46 25.18 32.09
N ALA A 448 5.15 25.32 30.93
CA ALA A 448 4.97 24.51 29.75
C ALA A 448 5.11 23.02 30.11
N GLN A 449 4.17 22.22 29.65
CA GLN A 449 4.25 20.75 29.74
C GLN A 449 5.33 20.22 28.82
N PRO A 450 6.13 19.26 29.26
CA PRO A 450 7.05 18.56 28.37
C PRO A 450 6.29 17.66 27.40
N ILE A 451 6.70 17.68 26.15
CA ILE A 451 6.25 16.74 25.12
C ILE A 451 6.84 15.37 25.48
N ASP A 452 6.01 14.44 25.89
CA ASP A 452 6.41 13.05 26.09
C ASP A 452 6.78 12.44 24.73
N PHE A 453 8.08 12.28 24.51
CA PHE A 453 8.62 11.39 23.49
C PHE A 453 8.32 9.95 23.92
N VAL A 454 7.27 9.37 23.37
CA VAL A 454 7.04 7.93 23.49
C VAL A 454 8.12 7.21 22.67
N ASP A 455 9.03 6.56 23.36
CA ASP A 455 10.06 5.71 22.79
C ASP A 455 9.40 4.57 21.99
N PRO A 456 9.61 4.45 20.67
CA PRO A 456 9.03 3.38 19.86
C PRO A 456 9.70 2.01 20.12
N LEU A 457 10.53 1.88 21.14
CA LEU A 457 11.33 0.69 21.46
C LEU A 457 11.00 0.05 22.83
N ALA A 458 9.95 0.51 23.54
CA ALA A 458 9.49 -0.16 24.75
C ALA A 458 8.43 -1.24 24.45
#